data_7df59825bcdd9ba0114c9fd0a5304afd
#
_entry.id   7df59825bcdd9ba0114c9fd0a5304afd
#
_cell.length_a   1.000
_cell.length_b   1.000
_cell.length_c   1.000
_cell.angle_alpha   90.00
_cell.angle_beta   90.00
_cell.angle_gamma   90.00
#
_symmetry.space_group_name_H-M   'P 1'
#
loop_
_entity.id
_entity.type
_entity.pdbx_description
1 polymer ?
#
loop_
_entity_poly.entity_id
_entity_poly.type
_entity_poly.pdbx_seq_one_letter_code
_entity_poly.pdbx_strand_id
1 'polypeptide(L)'
;MSVTLHTSAHPAAVLDTVFLSWLENAALHIPRERRPTAVLVPFRSHAYFLKARALAAGVPLLGVHFLTPGELRDRLAQHLGVTARVPLREHLHLLLAAAAERGGAAGAGVVASPDVLLKAVDLLSAGGWDFAEAGPVALRPVVAEFGRLVERAGFRLMHDADRVLLAGARAAEPHFAALFIAGFDAQHWPLWPLLAAAAHVAESADVMLSDPRPEAEALDAAWIGTWEETFGSAAPVPAEPAPPTDAFTFLIGQNTAEHAQAIVAQALHFLADPACERLGILFPAAGALSRRVAALLAERAVPHDDSLAHQAPGPLEDAAWPAWLELQESPRLPALLRFLRAQPEKKFASLTLAVAEDALTRVFNDLLIDDLAVVAEYLTQHPRKRHATTLAAALRALPFLHARATLDEFIKESETVFRTLGWDFRATELVRLAADWRDALPLEIPRRTWLRWLRETLVSWRT
;
A
#
# COMPACT_ATOMS: atom_id res chain seq x y z
N MET A 1 -12.03 32.77 8.65
CA MET A 1 -11.31 31.85 7.76
C MET A 1 -10.68 32.66 6.64
N SER A 2 -9.37 32.58 6.47
CA SER A 2 -8.65 33.16 5.33
C SER A 2 -7.85 32.04 4.66
N VAL A 3 -7.95 31.92 3.34
CA VAL A 3 -7.16 30.96 2.55
C VAL A 3 -6.37 31.75 1.53
N THR A 4 -5.06 31.55 1.50
CA THR A 4 -4.15 32.15 0.53
C THR A 4 -3.57 31.08 -0.35
N LEU A 5 -3.77 31.19 -1.65
CA LEU A 5 -3.22 30.30 -2.65
C LEU A 5 -1.94 30.89 -3.23
N HIS A 6 -0.88 30.10 -3.31
CA HIS A 6 0.42 30.48 -3.85
C HIS A 6 0.75 29.61 -5.06
N THR A 7 1.04 30.21 -6.23
CA THR A 7 1.48 29.47 -7.42
C THR A 7 2.93 29.79 -7.76
N SER A 8 3.68 28.81 -8.24
CA SER A 8 5.04 28.98 -8.72
C SER A 8 5.48 27.87 -9.66
N ALA A 9 6.27 28.23 -10.66
CA ALA A 9 7.00 27.28 -11.50
C ALA A 9 8.08 26.50 -10.74
N HIS A 10 8.54 27.04 -9.62
CA HIS A 10 9.63 26.48 -8.83
C HIS A 10 9.20 26.24 -7.38
N PRO A 11 8.68 25.04 -7.03
CA PRO A 11 8.23 24.73 -5.67
C PRO A 11 9.29 24.97 -4.58
N ALA A 12 10.58 24.84 -4.91
CA ALA A 12 11.66 25.14 -3.95
C ALA A 12 11.69 26.62 -3.52
N ALA A 13 11.41 27.55 -4.44
CA ALA A 13 11.34 28.97 -4.12
C ALA A 13 10.20 29.29 -3.16
N VAL A 14 9.04 28.65 -3.35
CA VAL A 14 7.89 28.80 -2.43
C VAL A 14 8.23 28.27 -1.06
N LEU A 15 8.97 27.16 -0.97
CA LEU A 15 9.41 26.64 0.33
C LEU A 15 10.31 27.62 1.07
N ASP A 16 11.23 28.29 0.38
CA ASP A 16 12.16 29.22 1.02
C ASP A 16 11.52 30.56 1.38
N THR A 17 10.66 31.08 0.53
CA THR A 17 10.09 32.42 0.69
C THR A 17 8.77 32.42 1.45
N VAL A 18 7.90 31.45 1.20
CA VAL A 18 6.55 31.38 1.79
C VAL A 18 6.52 30.45 2.99
N PHE A 19 6.92 29.18 2.80
CA PHE A 19 6.80 28.18 3.87
C PHE A 19 7.66 28.49 5.10
N LEU A 20 8.94 28.86 4.93
CA LEU A 20 9.79 29.17 6.07
C LEU A 20 9.29 30.41 6.81
N SER A 21 8.92 31.49 6.10
CA SER A 21 8.34 32.69 6.70
C SER A 21 7.00 32.41 7.41
N TRP A 22 6.15 31.58 6.81
CA TRP A 22 4.92 31.13 7.44
C TRP A 22 5.20 30.36 8.74
N LEU A 23 6.17 29.46 8.70
CA LEU A 23 6.55 28.63 9.86
C LEU A 23 7.15 29.48 11.00
N GLU A 24 8.00 30.46 10.69
CA GLU A 24 8.52 31.42 11.67
C GLU A 24 7.40 32.20 12.35
N ASN A 25 6.47 32.74 11.57
CA ASN A 25 5.32 33.45 12.10
C ASN A 25 4.43 32.55 12.96
N ALA A 26 4.15 31.32 12.51
CA ALA A 26 3.38 30.36 13.28
C ALA A 26 4.08 30.02 14.62
N ALA A 27 5.38 29.80 14.61
CA ALA A 27 6.16 29.48 15.81
C ALA A 27 6.07 30.56 16.90
N LEU A 28 5.94 31.83 16.54
CA LEU A 28 5.76 32.92 17.48
C LEU A 28 4.41 32.89 18.21
N HIS A 29 3.39 32.32 17.60
CA HIS A 29 2.02 32.30 18.12
C HIS A 29 1.67 31.00 18.85
N ILE A 30 2.30 29.87 18.52
CA ILE A 30 2.04 28.55 19.11
C ILE A 30 1.95 28.55 20.65
N PRO A 31 2.86 29.23 21.42
CA PRO A 31 2.76 29.18 22.87
C PRO A 31 1.50 29.81 23.46
N ARG A 32 0.79 30.63 22.69
CA ARG A 32 -0.43 31.34 23.10
C ARG A 32 -1.69 30.75 22.49
N GLU A 33 -1.54 29.93 21.47
CA GLU A 33 -2.64 29.35 20.70
C GLU A 33 -3.07 28.00 21.29
N ARG A 34 -4.40 27.82 21.42
CA ARG A 34 -4.95 26.56 21.92
C ARG A 34 -5.22 25.56 20.81
N ARG A 35 -5.35 26.03 19.56
CA ARG A 35 -5.58 25.21 18.38
C ARG A 35 -4.29 24.79 17.75
N PRO A 36 -4.21 23.58 17.18
CA PRO A 36 -2.98 23.09 16.57
C PRO A 36 -2.61 23.89 15.32
N THR A 37 -1.31 24.08 15.12
CA THR A 37 -0.72 24.51 13.85
C THR A 37 -0.28 23.25 13.09
N ALA A 38 -0.63 23.16 11.81
CA ALA A 38 -0.36 21.95 11.04
C ALA A 38 0.21 22.22 9.64
N VAL A 39 1.02 21.29 9.16
CA VAL A 39 1.52 21.20 7.79
C VAL A 39 1.00 19.90 7.19
N LEU A 40 0.22 19.99 6.13
CA LEU A 40 -0.34 18.85 5.43
C LEU A 40 0.51 18.51 4.20
N VAL A 41 0.94 17.26 4.12
CA VAL A 41 1.79 16.75 3.05
C VAL A 41 1.28 15.40 2.55
N PRO A 42 1.48 15.03 1.27
CA PRO A 42 0.97 13.78 0.73
C PRO A 42 1.63 12.53 1.35
N PHE A 43 2.91 12.60 1.75
CA PHE A 43 3.68 11.48 2.24
C PHE A 43 4.57 11.86 3.43
N ARG A 44 4.88 10.91 4.29
CA ARG A 44 5.81 11.11 5.43
C ARG A 44 7.21 11.57 4.98
N SER A 45 7.69 11.12 3.82
CA SER A 45 8.96 11.57 3.26
C SER A 45 8.99 13.07 3.00
N HIS A 46 7.89 13.67 2.52
CA HIS A 46 7.77 15.11 2.39
C HIS A 46 7.83 15.82 3.74
N ALA A 47 7.19 15.26 4.77
CA ALA A 47 7.29 15.82 6.13
C ALA A 47 8.74 15.82 6.62
N TYR A 48 9.49 14.75 6.41
CA TYR A 48 10.91 14.71 6.79
C TYR A 48 11.74 15.72 6.01
N PHE A 49 11.51 15.87 4.72
CA PHE A 49 12.18 16.87 3.90
C PHE A 49 11.92 18.29 4.39
N LEU A 50 10.66 18.67 4.63
CA LEU A 50 10.29 20.00 5.13
C LEU A 50 10.86 20.27 6.52
N LYS A 51 10.81 19.27 7.41
CA LYS A 51 11.42 19.37 8.75
C LYS A 51 12.94 19.59 8.67
N ALA A 52 13.64 18.83 7.84
CA ALA A 52 15.08 18.97 7.67
C ALA A 52 15.45 20.37 7.14
N ARG A 53 14.67 20.88 6.16
CA ARG A 53 14.88 22.22 5.60
C ARG A 53 14.62 23.31 6.63
N ALA A 54 13.55 23.23 7.41
CA ALA A 54 13.25 24.19 8.47
C ALA A 54 14.34 24.20 9.55
N LEU A 55 14.81 23.03 9.98
CA LEU A 55 15.89 22.92 10.96
C LEU A 55 17.22 23.47 10.42
N ALA A 56 17.53 23.24 9.13
CA ALA A 56 18.72 23.81 8.49
C ALA A 56 18.65 25.35 8.42
N ALA A 57 17.44 25.90 8.28
CA ALA A 57 17.20 27.36 8.35
C ALA A 57 17.11 27.91 9.79
N GLY A 58 17.25 27.05 10.81
CA GLY A 58 17.18 27.47 12.22
C GLY A 58 15.75 27.72 12.74
N VAL A 59 14.72 27.33 11.99
CA VAL A 59 13.33 27.57 12.37
C VAL A 59 12.83 26.48 13.33
N PRO A 60 12.27 26.83 14.49
CA PRO A 60 11.80 25.86 15.47
C PRO A 60 10.52 25.16 15.00
N LEU A 61 10.41 23.85 15.29
CA LEU A 61 9.28 23.00 14.91
C LEU A 61 8.37 22.63 16.09
N LEU A 62 8.64 23.14 17.30
CA LEU A 62 7.87 22.77 18.48
C LEU A 62 6.42 23.22 18.34
N GLY A 63 5.49 22.27 18.51
CA GLY A 63 4.05 22.52 18.41
C GLY A 63 3.50 22.52 16.98
N VAL A 64 4.32 22.27 15.95
CA VAL A 64 3.87 22.11 14.57
C VAL A 64 3.62 20.64 14.25
N HIS A 65 2.41 20.32 13.81
CA HIS A 65 2.01 18.98 13.44
C HIS A 65 2.15 18.76 11.94
N PHE A 66 2.98 17.80 11.54
CA PHE A 66 3.05 17.36 10.13
C PHE A 66 2.10 16.20 9.93
N LEU A 67 1.11 16.36 9.06
CA LEU A 67 0.03 15.42 8.85
C LEU A 67 0.07 14.85 7.43
N THR A 68 -0.22 13.56 7.33
CA THR A 68 -0.57 12.89 6.08
C THR A 68 -2.10 12.88 5.90
N PRO A 69 -2.62 12.59 4.68
CA PRO A 69 -4.07 12.51 4.46
C PRO A 69 -4.81 11.55 5.39
N GLY A 70 -4.20 10.42 5.77
CA GLY A 70 -4.78 9.48 6.73
C GLY A 70 -4.93 10.10 8.12
N GLU A 71 -3.84 10.67 8.66
CA GLU A 71 -3.82 11.33 9.97
C GLU A 71 -4.77 12.54 10.02
N LEU A 72 -4.86 13.29 8.91
CA LEU A 72 -5.81 14.39 8.78
C LEU A 72 -7.26 13.89 8.84
N ARG A 73 -7.58 12.83 8.09
CA ARG A 73 -8.94 12.26 8.07
C ARG A 73 -9.40 11.84 9.46
N ASP A 74 -8.54 11.17 10.21
CA ASP A 74 -8.83 10.75 11.58
C ASP A 74 -9.09 11.95 12.50
N ARG A 75 -8.27 13.00 12.39
CA ARG A 75 -8.44 14.23 13.18
C ARG A 75 -9.73 14.97 12.84
N LEU A 76 -10.03 15.11 11.53
CA LEU A 76 -11.26 15.77 11.10
C LEU A 76 -12.51 14.96 11.51
N ALA A 77 -12.46 13.64 11.37
CA ALA A 77 -13.56 12.78 11.82
C ALA A 77 -13.82 12.95 13.32
N GLN A 78 -12.76 12.99 14.12
CA GLN A 78 -12.88 13.23 15.57
C GLN A 78 -13.42 14.63 15.89
N HIS A 79 -12.90 15.67 15.23
CA HIS A 79 -13.34 17.06 15.45
C HIS A 79 -14.82 17.28 15.07
N LEU A 80 -15.24 16.70 13.95
CA LEU A 80 -16.59 16.84 13.43
C LEU A 80 -17.58 15.85 14.06
N GLY A 81 -17.13 14.92 14.90
CA GLY A 81 -17.97 13.88 15.49
C GLY A 81 -18.55 12.92 14.45
N VAL A 82 -17.85 12.73 13.31
CA VAL A 82 -18.31 11.89 12.21
C VAL A 82 -17.60 10.55 12.23
N THR A 83 -18.36 9.47 12.14
CA THR A 83 -17.81 8.13 11.93
C THR A 83 -17.53 7.93 10.44
N ALA A 84 -16.26 8.10 10.03
CA ALA A 84 -15.81 7.88 8.66
C ALA A 84 -14.75 6.79 8.65
N ARG A 85 -15.15 5.53 8.92
CA ARG A 85 -14.24 4.40 8.91
C ARG A 85 -13.96 3.98 7.48
N VAL A 86 -12.73 4.21 7.02
CA VAL A 86 -12.26 3.82 5.68
C VAL A 86 -11.57 2.45 5.80
N PRO A 87 -11.92 1.47 4.97
CA PRO A 87 -11.27 0.17 4.98
C PRO A 87 -9.88 0.24 4.38
N LEU A 88 -8.99 -0.65 4.81
CA LEU A 88 -7.72 -0.88 4.13
C LEU A 88 -7.95 -1.46 2.73
N ARG A 89 -6.99 -1.27 1.83
CA ARG A 89 -7.13 -1.72 0.43
C ARG A 89 -7.30 -3.24 0.32
N GLU A 90 -6.61 -3.98 1.14
CA GLU A 90 -6.72 -5.45 1.23
C GLU A 90 -8.16 -5.89 1.58
N HIS A 91 -8.80 -5.14 2.44
CA HIS A 91 -10.20 -5.38 2.78
C HIS A 91 -11.13 -5.10 1.61
N LEU A 92 -10.89 -4.02 0.85
CA LEU A 92 -11.65 -3.74 -0.35
C LEU A 92 -11.52 -4.87 -1.38
N HIS A 93 -10.34 -5.48 -1.52
CA HIS A 93 -10.13 -6.64 -2.38
C HIS A 93 -10.99 -7.84 -1.96
N LEU A 94 -11.09 -8.13 -0.66
CA LEU A 94 -11.93 -9.21 -0.16
C LEU A 94 -13.42 -8.95 -0.44
N LEU A 95 -13.91 -7.74 -0.14
CA LEU A 95 -15.30 -7.34 -0.40
C LEU A 95 -15.62 -7.36 -1.90
N LEU A 96 -14.71 -6.85 -2.73
CA LEU A 96 -14.87 -6.86 -4.17
C LEU A 96 -14.87 -8.27 -4.74
N ALA A 97 -14.00 -9.15 -4.25
CA ALA A 97 -13.99 -10.55 -4.67
C ALA A 97 -15.30 -11.27 -4.29
N ALA A 98 -15.83 -11.00 -3.09
CA ALA A 98 -17.12 -11.53 -2.65
C ALA A 98 -18.29 -11.00 -3.51
N ALA A 99 -18.27 -9.72 -3.88
CA ALA A 99 -19.24 -9.14 -4.81
C ALA A 99 -19.13 -9.76 -6.22
N ALA A 100 -17.91 -9.98 -6.69
CA ALA A 100 -17.63 -10.54 -8.01
C ALA A 100 -18.11 -12.00 -8.18
N GLU A 101 -18.09 -12.79 -7.12
CA GLU A 101 -18.64 -14.15 -7.12
C GLU A 101 -20.12 -14.18 -7.56
N ARG A 102 -20.87 -13.11 -7.27
CA ARG A 102 -22.28 -12.96 -7.69
C ARG A 102 -22.45 -12.39 -9.08
N GLY A 103 -21.40 -11.83 -9.66
CA GLY A 103 -21.40 -11.15 -10.96
C GLY A 103 -21.23 -12.08 -12.17
N GLY A 104 -21.18 -13.40 -12.00
CA GLY A 104 -21.03 -14.36 -13.10
C GLY A 104 -19.75 -14.15 -13.91
N ALA A 105 -19.85 -14.17 -15.24
CA ALA A 105 -18.68 -14.05 -16.13
C ALA A 105 -17.92 -12.71 -15.97
N ALA A 106 -18.64 -11.60 -15.76
CA ALA A 106 -18.03 -10.31 -15.50
C ALA A 106 -17.24 -10.30 -14.19
N GLY A 107 -17.74 -11.00 -13.16
CA GLY A 107 -17.06 -11.17 -11.88
C GLY A 107 -15.74 -11.90 -11.99
N ALA A 108 -15.60 -12.90 -12.86
CA ALA A 108 -14.34 -13.61 -13.03
C ALA A 108 -13.18 -12.70 -13.47
N GLY A 109 -13.44 -11.73 -14.34
CA GLY A 109 -12.46 -10.72 -14.74
C GLY A 109 -12.06 -9.81 -13.57
N VAL A 110 -13.02 -9.42 -12.73
CA VAL A 110 -12.76 -8.59 -11.53
C VAL A 110 -11.90 -9.33 -10.51
N VAL A 111 -12.18 -10.61 -10.26
CA VAL A 111 -11.35 -11.44 -9.36
C VAL A 111 -9.92 -11.57 -9.87
N ALA A 112 -9.71 -11.60 -11.19
CA ALA A 112 -8.37 -11.66 -11.78
C ALA A 112 -7.57 -10.36 -11.59
N SER A 113 -8.23 -9.18 -11.63
CA SER A 113 -7.58 -7.87 -11.55
C SER A 113 -8.40 -6.87 -10.73
N PRO A 114 -8.54 -7.07 -9.41
CA PRO A 114 -9.38 -6.24 -8.55
C PRO A 114 -8.92 -4.78 -8.50
N ASP A 115 -7.61 -4.53 -8.52
CA ASP A 115 -7.05 -3.17 -8.48
C ASP A 115 -7.49 -2.29 -9.64
N VAL A 116 -7.67 -2.86 -10.83
CA VAL A 116 -8.11 -2.10 -12.01
C VAL A 116 -9.51 -1.53 -11.77
N LEU A 117 -10.43 -2.37 -11.26
CA LEU A 117 -11.78 -1.91 -10.96
C LEU A 117 -11.82 -0.94 -9.78
N LEU A 118 -11.07 -1.20 -8.70
CA LEU A 118 -11.01 -0.27 -7.57
C LEU A 118 -10.48 1.10 -7.99
N LYS A 119 -9.41 1.16 -8.78
CA LYS A 119 -8.90 2.43 -9.33
C LYS A 119 -9.94 3.14 -10.20
N ALA A 120 -10.68 2.40 -11.04
CA ALA A 120 -11.72 2.98 -11.86
C ALA A 120 -12.87 3.56 -11.01
N VAL A 121 -13.29 2.85 -9.97
CA VAL A 121 -14.30 3.32 -9.01
C VAL A 121 -13.80 4.58 -8.30
N ASP A 122 -12.56 4.58 -7.79
CA ASP A 122 -11.96 5.72 -7.10
C ASP A 122 -11.89 6.96 -8.01
N LEU A 123 -11.43 6.80 -9.25
CA LEU A 123 -11.30 7.90 -10.21
C LEU A 123 -12.66 8.48 -10.62
N LEU A 124 -13.64 7.64 -10.95
CA LEU A 124 -14.99 8.09 -11.30
C LEU A 124 -15.63 8.81 -10.13
N SER A 125 -15.56 8.24 -8.95
CA SER A 125 -16.13 8.83 -7.74
C SER A 125 -15.46 10.15 -7.36
N ALA A 126 -14.13 10.26 -7.55
CA ALA A 126 -13.40 11.51 -7.37
C ALA A 126 -13.87 12.60 -8.36
N GLY A 127 -14.16 12.21 -9.61
CA GLY A 127 -14.74 13.08 -10.62
C GLY A 127 -16.22 13.42 -10.41
N GLY A 128 -16.84 12.90 -9.35
CA GLY A 128 -18.27 13.12 -9.08
C GLY A 128 -19.23 12.21 -9.87
N TRP A 129 -18.71 11.19 -10.55
CA TRP A 129 -19.50 10.26 -11.36
C TRP A 129 -19.91 9.03 -10.54
N ASP A 130 -21.17 8.66 -10.67
CA ASP A 130 -21.62 7.36 -10.16
C ASP A 130 -21.19 6.24 -11.13
N PHE A 131 -20.54 5.23 -10.63
CA PHE A 131 -20.15 4.08 -11.45
C PHE A 131 -21.36 3.35 -12.03
N ALA A 132 -22.50 3.36 -11.34
CA ALA A 132 -23.75 2.79 -11.84
C ALA A 132 -24.21 3.44 -13.15
N GLU A 133 -23.91 4.72 -13.34
CA GLU A 133 -24.27 5.47 -14.54
C GLU A 133 -23.15 5.47 -15.60
N ALA A 134 -21.92 5.74 -15.19
CA ALA A 134 -20.77 5.91 -16.09
C ALA A 134 -20.02 4.60 -16.40
N GLY A 135 -20.11 3.58 -15.53
CA GLY A 135 -19.36 2.34 -15.67
C GLY A 135 -19.95 1.37 -16.70
N PRO A 136 -19.15 0.38 -17.16
CA PRO A 136 -19.61 -0.67 -18.06
C PRO A 136 -20.81 -1.42 -17.50
N VAL A 137 -21.86 -1.62 -18.30
CA VAL A 137 -23.13 -2.24 -17.89
C VAL A 137 -22.92 -3.60 -17.21
N ALA A 138 -22.00 -4.42 -17.75
CA ALA A 138 -21.68 -5.74 -17.21
C ALA A 138 -21.09 -5.72 -15.79
N LEU A 139 -20.42 -4.64 -15.38
CA LEU A 139 -19.80 -4.49 -14.07
C LEU A 139 -20.69 -3.80 -13.03
N ARG A 140 -21.75 -3.12 -13.45
CA ARG A 140 -22.67 -2.39 -12.55
C ARG A 140 -23.21 -3.26 -11.41
N PRO A 141 -23.68 -4.50 -11.64
CA PRO A 141 -24.15 -5.37 -10.55
C PRO A 141 -23.06 -5.71 -9.54
N VAL A 142 -21.82 -5.90 -10.02
CA VAL A 142 -20.67 -6.20 -9.15
C VAL A 142 -20.34 -5.00 -8.26
N VAL A 143 -20.31 -3.79 -8.83
CA VAL A 143 -20.01 -2.56 -8.07
C VAL A 143 -21.14 -2.20 -7.11
N ALA A 144 -22.41 -2.37 -7.51
CA ALA A 144 -23.54 -2.15 -6.61
C ALA A 144 -23.50 -3.11 -5.41
N GLU A 145 -23.23 -4.40 -5.63
CA GLU A 145 -23.09 -5.37 -4.55
C GLU A 145 -21.86 -5.06 -3.67
N PHE A 146 -20.75 -4.63 -4.27
CA PHE A 146 -19.55 -4.19 -3.55
C PHE A 146 -19.85 -3.02 -2.62
N GLY A 147 -20.53 -1.97 -3.12
CA GLY A 147 -20.96 -0.83 -2.28
C GLY A 147 -21.83 -1.27 -1.10
N ARG A 148 -22.80 -2.17 -1.36
CA ARG A 148 -23.66 -2.73 -0.32
C ARG A 148 -22.88 -3.52 0.73
N LEU A 149 -21.85 -4.27 0.34
CA LEU A 149 -20.98 -5.00 1.28
C LEU A 149 -20.11 -4.06 2.10
N VAL A 150 -19.59 -2.99 1.50
CA VAL A 150 -18.81 -1.95 2.18
C VAL A 150 -19.65 -1.28 3.28
N GLU A 151 -20.87 -0.84 2.94
CA GLU A 151 -21.79 -0.23 3.89
C GLU A 151 -22.19 -1.21 5.02
N ARG A 152 -22.50 -2.46 4.67
CA ARG A 152 -22.85 -3.50 5.65
C ARG A 152 -21.72 -3.79 6.63
N ALA A 153 -20.46 -3.65 6.17
CA ALA A 153 -19.28 -3.77 7.02
C ALA A 153 -19.06 -2.53 7.92
N GLY A 154 -19.92 -1.53 7.85
CA GLY A 154 -19.76 -0.28 8.60
C GLY A 154 -18.64 0.62 8.07
N PHE A 155 -18.22 0.43 6.82
CA PHE A 155 -17.21 1.24 6.17
C PHE A 155 -17.81 2.20 5.15
N ARG A 156 -17.00 3.19 4.77
CA ARG A 156 -17.22 4.08 3.63
C ARG A 156 -16.05 4.03 2.69
N LEU A 157 -16.28 4.14 1.40
CA LEU A 157 -15.19 4.37 0.45
C LEU A 157 -14.51 5.72 0.78
N MET A 158 -13.23 5.82 0.49
CA MET A 158 -12.42 6.95 0.91
C MET A 158 -12.99 8.31 0.48
N HIS A 159 -13.39 8.42 -0.79
CA HIS A 159 -13.98 9.67 -1.32
C HIS A 159 -15.36 10.02 -0.70
N ASP A 160 -16.18 9.02 -0.34
CA ASP A 160 -17.45 9.26 0.35
C ASP A 160 -17.22 9.73 1.78
N ALA A 161 -16.23 9.15 2.47
CA ALA A 161 -15.80 9.62 3.77
C ALA A 161 -15.33 11.07 3.72
N ASP A 162 -14.49 11.40 2.73
CA ASP A 162 -13.93 12.75 2.55
C ASP A 162 -15.01 13.78 2.17
N ARG A 163 -16.03 13.40 1.39
CA ARG A 163 -17.21 14.26 1.10
C ARG A 163 -18.04 14.53 2.37
N VAL A 164 -18.23 13.53 3.22
CA VAL A 164 -18.93 13.73 4.49
C VAL A 164 -18.15 14.69 5.40
N LEU A 165 -16.82 14.55 5.45
CA LEU A 165 -15.96 15.48 6.18
C LEU A 165 -16.06 16.90 5.61
N LEU A 166 -16.04 17.07 4.29
CA LEU A 166 -16.20 18.39 3.65
C LEU A 166 -17.55 19.03 3.97
N ALA A 167 -18.63 18.25 3.89
CA ALA A 167 -19.95 18.74 4.24
C ALA A 167 -20.04 19.23 5.71
N GLY A 168 -19.44 18.48 6.63
CA GLY A 168 -19.35 18.85 8.05
C GLY A 168 -18.45 20.07 8.28
N ALA A 169 -17.31 20.14 7.60
CA ALA A 169 -16.32 21.18 7.77
C ALA A 169 -16.82 22.59 7.41
N ARG A 170 -17.71 22.71 6.44
CA ARG A 170 -18.28 24.00 5.98
C ARG A 170 -19.05 24.77 7.06
N ALA A 171 -19.58 24.08 8.04
CA ALA A 171 -20.37 24.69 9.12
C ALA A 171 -19.70 24.58 10.49
N ALA A 172 -18.52 23.95 10.56
CA ALA A 172 -17.81 23.69 11.80
C ALA A 172 -16.97 24.89 12.24
N GLU A 173 -16.68 24.93 13.54
CA GLU A 173 -15.67 25.86 14.08
C GLU A 173 -14.27 25.44 13.63
N PRO A 174 -13.32 26.41 13.52
CA PRO A 174 -11.96 26.10 13.16
C PRO A 174 -11.30 25.12 14.13
N HIS A 175 -10.66 24.10 13.56
CA HIS A 175 -9.83 23.13 14.29
C HIS A 175 -8.38 23.55 14.34
N PHE A 176 -7.85 24.11 13.24
CA PHE A 176 -6.48 24.58 13.14
C PHE A 176 -6.40 26.11 13.30
N ALA A 177 -5.41 26.60 14.05
CA ALA A 177 -5.09 28.02 14.07
C ALA A 177 -4.43 28.45 12.76
N ALA A 178 -3.46 27.66 12.29
CA ALA A 178 -2.81 27.83 11.01
C ALA A 178 -2.56 26.48 10.32
N LEU A 179 -2.78 26.44 9.01
CA LEU A 179 -2.58 25.27 8.18
C LEU A 179 -1.76 25.62 6.96
N PHE A 180 -0.73 24.82 6.66
CA PHE A 180 0.00 24.89 5.41
C PHE A 180 -0.21 23.60 4.61
N ILE A 181 -0.62 23.71 3.35
CA ILE A 181 -0.86 22.56 2.45
C ILE A 181 0.20 22.58 1.36
N ALA A 182 1.04 21.56 1.29
CA ALA A 182 2.16 21.49 0.34
C ALA A 182 2.32 20.12 -0.32
N GLY A 183 2.78 20.11 -1.57
CA GLY A 183 3.16 18.89 -2.30
C GLY A 183 1.98 18.15 -2.94
N PHE A 184 0.82 18.76 -3.03
CA PHE A 184 -0.34 18.22 -3.74
C PHE A 184 -0.45 18.84 -5.12
N ASP A 185 -0.70 17.99 -6.11
CA ASP A 185 -0.89 18.36 -7.52
C ASP A 185 -2.16 17.68 -8.09
N ALA A 186 -2.39 17.81 -9.38
CA ALA A 186 -3.55 17.22 -10.05
C ALA A 186 -3.66 15.69 -9.91
N GLN A 187 -2.58 14.96 -9.61
CA GLN A 187 -2.64 13.51 -9.34
C GLN A 187 -3.35 13.20 -8.03
N HIS A 188 -3.43 14.18 -7.12
CA HIS A 188 -4.10 14.07 -5.83
C HIS A 188 -5.58 14.51 -5.89
N TRP A 189 -6.16 14.65 -7.08
CA TRP A 189 -7.57 15.01 -7.26
C TRP A 189 -8.55 14.21 -6.40
N PRO A 190 -8.36 12.90 -6.23
CA PRO A 190 -9.21 12.10 -5.33
C PRO A 190 -9.26 12.59 -3.87
N LEU A 191 -8.24 13.32 -3.43
CA LEU A 191 -8.16 13.90 -2.08
C LEU A 191 -8.76 15.30 -1.99
N TRP A 192 -9.24 15.88 -3.09
CA TRP A 192 -9.80 17.23 -3.10
C TRP A 192 -10.81 17.50 -1.97
N PRO A 193 -11.82 16.64 -1.72
CA PRO A 193 -12.78 16.91 -0.66
C PRO A 193 -12.12 16.98 0.74
N LEU A 194 -11.09 16.17 0.98
CA LEU A 194 -10.35 16.19 2.24
C LEU A 194 -9.51 17.44 2.41
N LEU A 195 -8.82 17.86 1.33
CA LEU A 195 -8.00 19.07 1.33
C LEU A 195 -8.86 20.32 1.52
N ALA A 196 -9.98 20.40 0.84
CA ALA A 196 -10.95 21.49 0.99
C ALA A 196 -11.55 21.48 2.41
N ALA A 197 -11.89 20.31 2.97
CA ALA A 197 -12.36 20.21 4.34
C ALA A 197 -11.33 20.75 5.36
N ALA A 198 -10.05 20.43 5.17
CA ALA A 198 -8.98 20.92 6.02
C ALA A 198 -8.85 22.45 5.97
N ALA A 199 -8.92 23.02 4.76
CA ALA A 199 -8.88 24.48 4.59
C ALA A 199 -10.09 25.14 5.26
N HIS A 200 -11.31 24.57 5.14
CA HIS A 200 -12.51 25.11 5.79
C HIS A 200 -12.46 25.12 7.32
N VAL A 201 -11.76 24.21 7.96
CA VAL A 201 -11.63 24.17 9.42
C VAL A 201 -10.33 24.81 9.92
N ALA A 202 -9.68 25.62 9.13
CA ALA A 202 -8.54 26.44 9.54
C ALA A 202 -8.94 27.92 9.72
N GLU A 203 -8.39 28.61 10.73
CA GLU A 203 -8.55 30.08 10.82
C GLU A 203 -7.81 30.76 9.68
N SER A 204 -6.56 30.29 9.41
CA SER A 204 -5.78 30.68 8.25
C SER A 204 -5.19 29.44 7.58
N ALA A 205 -5.25 29.40 6.26
CA ALA A 205 -4.63 28.34 5.46
C ALA A 205 -3.81 28.93 4.31
N ASP A 206 -2.59 28.43 4.13
CA ASP A 206 -1.73 28.72 3.00
C ASP A 206 -1.58 27.45 2.16
N VAL A 207 -1.84 27.56 0.86
CA VAL A 207 -1.83 26.41 -0.07
C VAL A 207 -0.80 26.67 -1.15
N MET A 208 0.14 25.75 -1.28
CA MET A 208 1.17 25.78 -2.31
C MET A 208 0.72 24.97 -3.52
N LEU A 209 0.61 25.65 -4.67
CA LEU A 209 0.27 25.08 -5.97
C LEU A 209 1.46 25.23 -6.92
N SER A 210 1.70 24.23 -7.77
CA SER A 210 2.68 24.34 -8.85
C SER A 210 2.04 24.92 -10.08
N ASP A 211 2.76 25.76 -10.84
CA ASP A 211 2.32 26.22 -12.15
C ASP A 211 2.09 25.01 -13.08
N PRO A 212 1.20 25.14 -14.07
CA PRO A 212 0.90 24.07 -15.00
C PRO A 212 2.14 23.58 -15.74
N ARG A 213 2.34 22.25 -15.74
CA ARG A 213 3.45 21.61 -16.47
C ARG A 213 3.08 21.49 -17.95
N PRO A 214 4.01 21.70 -18.89
CA PRO A 214 3.72 21.61 -20.32
C PRO A 214 3.09 20.29 -20.75
N GLU A 215 3.52 19.17 -20.14
CA GLU A 215 3.02 17.83 -20.44
C GLU A 215 1.63 17.51 -19.84
N ALA A 216 1.14 18.33 -18.92
CA ALA A 216 -0.14 18.14 -18.22
C ALA A 216 -0.92 19.44 -18.05
N GLU A 217 -0.68 20.44 -18.91
CA GLU A 217 -1.17 21.82 -18.76
C GLU A 217 -2.67 21.92 -18.47
N ALA A 218 -3.50 21.23 -19.23
CA ALA A 218 -4.95 21.28 -19.06
C ALA A 218 -5.40 20.70 -17.70
N LEU A 219 -4.75 19.64 -17.25
CA LEU A 219 -5.07 18.97 -15.98
C LEU A 219 -4.61 19.81 -14.79
N ASP A 220 -3.38 20.33 -14.85
CA ASP A 220 -2.81 21.15 -13.79
C ASP A 220 -3.55 22.51 -13.70
N ALA A 221 -3.92 23.13 -14.84
CA ALA A 221 -4.75 24.34 -14.86
C ALA A 221 -6.14 24.11 -14.26
N ALA A 222 -6.77 22.97 -14.57
CA ALA A 222 -8.06 22.62 -13.97
C ALA A 222 -7.94 22.39 -12.44
N TRP A 223 -6.83 21.82 -11.97
CA TRP A 223 -6.54 21.66 -10.55
C TRP A 223 -6.43 23.00 -9.84
N ILE A 224 -5.65 23.94 -10.39
CA ILE A 224 -5.53 25.30 -9.87
C ILE A 224 -6.92 25.98 -9.89
N GLY A 225 -7.64 25.92 -11.00
CA GLY A 225 -8.97 26.49 -11.14
C GLY A 225 -9.96 26.01 -10.09
N THR A 226 -9.90 24.71 -9.71
CA THR A 226 -10.73 24.15 -8.63
C THR A 226 -10.45 24.81 -7.28
N TRP A 227 -9.19 25.11 -6.97
CA TRP A 227 -8.81 25.84 -5.77
C TRP A 227 -9.28 27.29 -5.83
N GLU A 228 -9.08 27.96 -6.97
CA GLU A 228 -9.45 29.35 -7.17
C GLU A 228 -10.96 29.59 -7.13
N GLU A 229 -11.74 28.70 -7.72
CA GLU A 229 -13.21 28.74 -7.67
C GLU A 229 -13.74 28.62 -6.23
N THR A 230 -13.02 27.90 -5.38
CA THR A 230 -13.47 27.66 -4.00
C THR A 230 -12.97 28.71 -3.02
N PHE A 231 -11.74 29.18 -3.17
CA PHE A 231 -11.04 29.99 -2.16
C PHE A 231 -10.54 31.34 -2.67
N GLY A 232 -10.65 31.64 -3.95
CA GLY A 232 -10.22 32.89 -4.57
C GLY A 232 -8.92 32.74 -5.35
N SER A 233 -8.55 33.79 -6.08
CA SER A 233 -7.43 33.75 -7.02
C SER A 233 -6.08 33.49 -6.34
N ALA A 234 -5.24 32.70 -6.98
CA ALA A 234 -3.90 32.40 -6.52
C ALA A 234 -2.94 33.58 -6.77
N ALA A 235 -2.05 33.80 -5.84
CA ALA A 235 -0.99 34.80 -5.93
C ALA A 235 0.29 34.14 -6.49
N PRO A 236 0.84 34.65 -7.62
CA PRO A 236 2.10 34.13 -8.13
C PRO A 236 3.26 34.48 -7.20
N VAL A 237 4.08 33.47 -6.88
CA VAL A 237 5.32 33.68 -6.13
C VAL A 237 6.46 33.81 -7.12
N PRO A 238 7.14 34.96 -7.17
CA PRO A 238 8.28 35.16 -8.04
C PRO A 238 9.38 34.12 -7.74
N ALA A 239 9.88 33.47 -8.77
CA ALA A 239 11.00 32.57 -8.67
C ALA A 239 12.02 32.87 -9.77
N GLU A 240 13.29 32.82 -9.45
CA GLU A 240 14.31 32.86 -10.48
C GLU A 240 14.20 31.61 -11.34
N PRO A 241 14.27 31.73 -12.68
CA PRO A 241 14.24 30.56 -13.54
C PRO A 241 15.39 29.63 -13.20
N ALA A 242 15.09 28.36 -13.01
CA ALA A 242 16.15 27.38 -12.84
C ALA A 242 17.09 27.38 -14.04
N PRO A 243 18.40 27.29 -13.86
CA PRO A 243 19.31 27.15 -14.97
C PRO A 243 18.91 25.94 -15.83
N PRO A 244 18.92 26.07 -17.17
CA PRO A 244 18.56 24.98 -18.05
C PRO A 244 19.44 23.77 -17.76
N THR A 245 18.84 22.66 -17.38
CA THR A 245 19.55 21.38 -17.18
C THR A 245 19.63 20.65 -18.51
N ASP A 246 20.66 20.94 -19.30
CA ASP A 246 20.84 20.35 -20.63
C ASP A 246 21.48 18.96 -20.62
N ALA A 247 21.79 18.40 -19.45
CA ALA A 247 22.58 17.19 -19.36
C ALA A 247 21.77 15.99 -18.85
N PHE A 248 21.07 15.32 -19.76
CA PHE A 248 20.60 13.96 -19.52
C PHE A 248 21.65 12.96 -19.96
N THR A 249 22.08 12.06 -19.06
CA THR A 249 22.92 10.93 -19.39
C THR A 249 22.12 9.65 -19.33
N PHE A 250 22.02 8.94 -20.44
CA PHE A 250 21.35 7.65 -20.50
C PHE A 250 22.35 6.52 -20.21
N LEU A 251 22.10 5.73 -19.17
CA LEU A 251 22.88 4.55 -18.83
C LEU A 251 22.17 3.32 -19.38
N ILE A 252 22.76 2.64 -20.35
CA ILE A 252 22.18 1.45 -20.98
C ILE A 252 23.05 0.25 -20.61
N GLY A 253 22.44 -0.79 -20.03
CA GLY A 253 23.08 -2.07 -19.74
C GLY A 253 22.25 -3.21 -20.31
N GLN A 254 22.88 -4.33 -20.61
CA GLN A 254 22.22 -5.51 -21.18
C GLN A 254 21.44 -6.31 -20.12
N ASN A 255 21.77 -6.14 -18.85
CA ASN A 255 21.16 -6.86 -17.74
C ASN A 255 21.18 -6.04 -16.44
N THR A 256 20.48 -6.52 -15.43
CA THR A 256 20.37 -5.85 -14.11
C THR A 256 21.74 -5.63 -13.44
N ALA A 257 22.71 -6.53 -13.62
CA ALA A 257 24.02 -6.41 -12.98
C ALA A 257 24.84 -5.28 -13.63
N GLU A 258 24.83 -5.19 -14.96
CA GLU A 258 25.49 -4.09 -15.69
C GLU A 258 24.83 -2.75 -15.41
N HIS A 259 23.50 -2.69 -15.38
CA HIS A 259 22.78 -1.47 -14.98
C HIS A 259 23.18 -1.02 -13.56
N ALA A 260 23.23 -1.93 -12.60
CA ALA A 260 23.64 -1.61 -11.24
C ALA A 260 25.08 -1.09 -11.17
N GLN A 261 26.00 -1.70 -11.92
CA GLN A 261 27.40 -1.25 -12.01
C GLN A 261 27.50 0.15 -12.63
N ALA A 262 26.77 0.41 -13.70
CA ALA A 262 26.75 1.72 -14.37
C ALA A 262 26.19 2.81 -13.45
N ILE A 263 25.08 2.53 -12.74
CA ILE A 263 24.51 3.47 -11.77
C ILE A 263 25.51 3.80 -10.67
N VAL A 264 26.16 2.78 -10.08
CA VAL A 264 27.14 2.99 -9.00
C VAL A 264 28.39 3.72 -9.51
N ALA A 265 28.87 3.41 -10.71
CA ALA A 265 29.99 4.11 -11.31
C ALA A 265 29.67 5.61 -11.51
N GLN A 266 28.47 5.92 -12.01
CA GLN A 266 28.02 7.30 -12.19
C GLN A 266 27.82 8.01 -10.85
N ALA A 267 27.27 7.32 -9.85
CA ALA A 267 27.12 7.85 -8.51
C ALA A 267 28.48 8.24 -7.88
N LEU A 268 29.48 7.37 -8.01
CA LEU A 268 30.84 7.65 -7.56
C LEU A 268 31.49 8.81 -8.31
N HIS A 269 31.21 8.92 -9.60
CA HIS A 269 31.69 10.06 -10.40
C HIS A 269 31.14 11.38 -9.88
N PHE A 270 29.83 11.48 -9.60
CA PHE A 270 29.23 12.68 -9.02
C PHE A 270 29.73 12.98 -7.60
N LEU A 271 29.84 11.94 -6.76
CA LEU A 271 30.32 12.11 -5.37
C LEU A 271 31.82 12.46 -5.29
N ALA A 272 32.58 12.32 -6.38
CA ALA A 272 33.97 12.79 -6.45
C ALA A 272 34.07 14.32 -6.58
N ASP A 273 32.99 15.01 -6.99
CA ASP A 273 32.89 16.45 -6.98
C ASP A 273 32.64 16.97 -5.55
N PRO A 274 33.53 17.79 -4.99
CA PRO A 274 33.33 18.38 -3.65
C PRO A 274 32.04 19.20 -3.49
N ALA A 275 31.47 19.69 -4.57
CA ALA A 275 30.18 20.40 -4.57
C ALA A 275 28.98 19.47 -4.41
N CYS A 276 29.14 18.16 -4.62
CA CYS A 276 28.11 17.15 -4.50
C CYS A 276 28.10 16.55 -3.08
N GLU A 277 27.44 17.18 -2.15
CA GLU A 277 27.33 16.67 -0.77
C GLU A 277 26.37 15.47 -0.64
N ARG A 278 25.35 15.40 -1.50
CA ARG A 278 24.31 14.37 -1.45
C ARG A 278 23.84 13.99 -2.84
N LEU A 279 23.67 12.70 -3.05
CA LEU A 279 23.14 12.13 -4.29
C LEU A 279 21.92 11.25 -4.00
N GLY A 280 20.82 11.46 -4.71
CA GLY A 280 19.62 10.63 -4.64
C GLY A 280 19.58 9.66 -5.83
N ILE A 281 19.36 8.36 -5.55
CA ILE A 281 19.09 7.35 -6.57
C ILE A 281 17.62 6.92 -6.43
N LEU A 282 16.80 7.23 -7.44
CA LEU A 282 15.39 6.92 -7.45
C LEU A 282 15.13 5.66 -8.27
N PHE A 283 14.34 4.75 -7.71
CA PHE A 283 13.88 3.55 -8.40
C PHE A 283 12.35 3.59 -8.53
N PRO A 284 11.78 3.21 -9.69
CA PRO A 284 10.34 3.19 -9.87
C PRO A 284 9.64 2.13 -9.01
N ALA A 285 10.38 1.11 -8.59
CA ALA A 285 9.90 0.07 -7.68
C ALA A 285 11.05 -0.59 -6.94
N ALA A 286 10.76 -1.09 -5.74
CA ALA A 286 11.68 -1.96 -5.03
C ALA A 286 11.86 -3.28 -5.81
N GLY A 287 13.11 -3.68 -6.07
CA GLY A 287 13.37 -4.87 -6.88
C GLY A 287 14.83 -5.33 -6.88
N ALA A 288 15.16 -6.20 -7.81
CA ALA A 288 16.52 -6.74 -7.93
C ALA A 288 17.56 -5.66 -8.20
N LEU A 289 17.20 -4.62 -9.00
CA LEU A 289 18.12 -3.54 -9.34
C LEU A 289 18.47 -2.69 -8.12
N SER A 290 17.46 -2.24 -7.34
CA SER A 290 17.72 -1.41 -6.14
C SER A 290 18.57 -2.18 -5.11
N ARG A 291 18.25 -3.44 -4.84
CA ARG A 291 19.05 -4.29 -3.93
C ARG A 291 20.48 -4.49 -4.42
N ARG A 292 20.69 -4.67 -5.74
CA ARG A 292 22.03 -4.85 -6.28
C ARG A 292 22.85 -3.56 -6.23
N VAL A 293 22.22 -2.40 -6.45
CA VAL A 293 22.88 -1.09 -6.29
C VAL A 293 23.27 -0.88 -4.84
N ALA A 294 22.39 -1.11 -3.88
CA ALA A 294 22.71 -1.00 -2.44
C ALA A 294 23.88 -1.92 -2.03
N ALA A 295 23.86 -3.19 -2.49
CA ALA A 295 24.96 -4.12 -2.24
C ALA A 295 26.30 -3.62 -2.81
N LEU A 296 26.30 -3.10 -4.03
CA LEU A 296 27.51 -2.56 -4.68
C LEU A 296 28.03 -1.29 -3.99
N LEU A 297 27.16 -0.42 -3.47
CA LEU A 297 27.54 0.73 -2.67
C LEU A 297 28.18 0.29 -1.35
N ALA A 298 27.60 -0.72 -0.68
CA ALA A 298 28.15 -1.31 0.53
C ALA A 298 29.52 -1.98 0.28
N GLU A 299 29.67 -2.77 -0.79
CA GLU A 299 30.94 -3.38 -1.20
C GLU A 299 32.08 -2.36 -1.40
N ARG A 300 31.71 -1.13 -1.80
CA ARG A 300 32.64 -0.02 -2.03
C ARG A 300 32.76 0.94 -0.83
N ALA A 301 32.19 0.58 0.30
CA ALA A 301 32.17 1.37 1.53
C ALA A 301 31.62 2.81 1.32
N VAL A 302 30.67 3.01 0.39
CA VAL A 302 29.98 4.28 0.18
C VAL A 302 28.87 4.41 1.24
N PRO A 303 28.93 5.42 2.11
CA PRO A 303 27.82 5.67 3.03
C PRO A 303 26.53 5.93 2.26
N HIS A 304 25.48 5.17 2.55
CA HIS A 304 24.18 5.35 1.92
C HIS A 304 23.06 4.99 2.89
N ASP A 305 21.92 5.64 2.71
CA ASP A 305 20.68 5.31 3.39
C ASP A 305 19.77 4.56 2.43
N ASP A 306 19.43 3.32 2.78
CA ASP A 306 18.49 2.50 2.02
C ASP A 306 17.21 2.32 2.85
N SER A 307 16.18 3.08 2.50
CA SER A 307 14.89 3.01 3.16
C SER A 307 14.24 1.61 3.11
N LEU A 308 14.67 0.76 2.15
CA LEU A 308 14.20 -0.62 2.06
C LEU A 308 14.95 -1.56 3.02
N ALA A 309 16.23 -1.29 3.29
CA ALA A 309 17.03 -2.09 4.23
C ALA A 309 16.57 -1.96 5.69
N HIS A 310 15.91 -0.84 6.03
CA HIS A 310 15.37 -0.60 7.37
C HIS A 310 14.00 -1.24 7.59
N GLN A 311 13.38 -1.80 6.56
CA GLN A 311 12.14 -2.55 6.70
C GLN A 311 12.44 -3.93 7.27
N ALA A 312 11.78 -4.27 8.36
CA ALA A 312 11.82 -5.65 8.86
C ALA A 312 11.38 -6.63 7.75
N PRO A 313 12.02 -7.82 7.67
CA PRO A 313 11.59 -8.84 6.73
C PRO A 313 10.09 -9.08 6.85
N GLY A 314 9.38 -8.95 5.74
CA GLY A 314 7.94 -9.21 5.74
C GLY A 314 7.65 -10.70 5.89
N PRO A 315 6.43 -11.08 6.29
CA PRO A 315 6.04 -12.48 6.43
C PRO A 315 6.28 -13.33 5.18
N LEU A 316 6.22 -12.70 3.98
CA LEU A 316 6.47 -13.38 2.71
C LEU A 316 7.96 -13.59 2.39
N GLU A 317 8.88 -13.00 3.16
CA GLU A 317 10.31 -13.26 3.06
C GLU A 317 10.72 -14.52 3.83
N ASP A 318 9.89 -14.97 4.75
CA ASP A 318 9.99 -16.31 5.35
C ASP A 318 9.60 -17.36 4.29
N ALA A 319 10.54 -18.21 3.91
CA ALA A 319 10.34 -19.21 2.85
C ALA A 319 9.19 -20.19 3.13
N ALA A 320 8.83 -20.41 4.39
CA ALA A 320 7.75 -21.31 4.79
C ALA A 320 6.37 -20.78 4.40
N TRP A 321 6.16 -19.45 4.53
CA TRP A 321 4.88 -18.83 4.26
C TRP A 321 4.49 -18.87 2.77
N PRO A 322 5.32 -18.39 1.82
CA PRO A 322 5.02 -18.52 0.39
C PRO A 322 4.82 -19.98 -0.05
N ALA A 323 5.62 -20.89 0.49
CA ALA A 323 5.52 -22.30 0.16
C ALA A 323 4.20 -22.92 0.66
N TRP A 324 3.73 -22.50 1.85
CA TRP A 324 2.43 -22.92 2.37
C TRP A 324 1.28 -22.39 1.50
N LEU A 325 1.30 -21.11 1.13
CA LEU A 325 0.28 -20.53 0.24
C LEU A 325 0.24 -21.26 -1.10
N GLU A 326 1.40 -21.54 -1.68
CA GLU A 326 1.50 -22.29 -2.93
C GLU A 326 0.91 -23.71 -2.79
N LEU A 327 1.23 -24.40 -1.69
CA LEU A 327 0.68 -25.73 -1.42
C LEU A 327 -0.85 -25.71 -1.28
N GLN A 328 -1.42 -24.66 -0.67
CA GLN A 328 -2.86 -24.49 -0.55
C GLN A 328 -3.54 -24.20 -1.91
N GLU A 329 -2.89 -23.41 -2.77
CA GLU A 329 -3.40 -23.08 -4.12
C GLU A 329 -3.28 -24.26 -5.08
N SER A 330 -2.17 -24.99 -4.99
CA SER A 330 -1.84 -26.10 -5.89
C SER A 330 -1.27 -27.27 -5.08
N PRO A 331 -2.12 -28.23 -4.67
CA PRO A 331 -1.71 -29.37 -3.85
C PRO A 331 -0.93 -30.39 -4.68
N ARG A 332 0.28 -30.04 -5.09
CA ARG A 332 1.18 -30.81 -5.93
C ARG A 332 2.47 -31.15 -5.22
N LEU A 333 3.12 -32.22 -5.65
CA LEU A 333 4.36 -32.69 -5.05
C LEU A 333 5.48 -31.66 -5.01
N PRO A 334 5.75 -30.85 -6.08
CA PRO A 334 6.77 -29.80 -6.01
C PRO A 334 6.48 -28.74 -4.94
N ALA A 335 5.21 -28.33 -4.79
CA ALA A 335 4.78 -27.38 -3.77
C ALA A 335 4.96 -27.95 -2.35
N LEU A 336 4.60 -29.22 -2.14
CA LEU A 336 4.84 -29.91 -0.87
C LEU A 336 6.33 -29.97 -0.51
N LEU A 337 7.19 -30.36 -1.45
CA LEU A 337 8.62 -30.45 -1.21
C LEU A 337 9.23 -29.08 -0.86
N ARG A 338 8.80 -28.00 -1.52
CA ARG A 338 9.21 -26.62 -1.17
C ARG A 338 8.78 -26.27 0.26
N PHE A 339 7.52 -26.54 0.60
CA PHE A 339 6.99 -26.30 1.94
C PHE A 339 7.78 -27.07 3.01
N LEU A 340 8.02 -28.36 2.81
CA LEU A 340 8.78 -29.20 3.74
C LEU A 340 10.23 -28.76 3.90
N ARG A 341 10.88 -28.31 2.82
CA ARG A 341 12.25 -27.77 2.86
C ARG A 341 12.33 -26.46 3.64
N ALA A 342 11.27 -25.68 3.63
CA ALA A 342 11.18 -24.43 4.37
C ALA A 342 10.91 -24.65 5.87
N GLN A 343 10.41 -25.83 6.29
CA GLN A 343 10.17 -26.12 7.70
C GLN A 343 11.48 -26.29 8.49
N PRO A 344 11.55 -25.79 9.74
CA PRO A 344 12.76 -25.89 10.55
C PRO A 344 13.11 -27.33 10.92
N GLU A 345 12.12 -28.17 11.18
CA GLU A 345 12.31 -29.52 11.65
C GLU A 345 12.88 -30.50 10.61
N LYS A 346 12.79 -30.18 9.31
CA LYS A 346 13.26 -31.05 8.23
C LYS A 346 12.73 -32.48 8.32
N LYS A 347 11.44 -32.60 8.69
CA LYS A 347 10.76 -33.91 8.85
C LYS A 347 9.42 -33.89 8.10
N PHE A 348 8.97 -35.06 7.66
CA PHE A 348 7.62 -35.28 7.18
C PHE A 348 7.07 -36.56 7.81
N ALA A 349 6.08 -36.44 8.68
CA ALA A 349 5.65 -37.49 9.61
C ALA A 349 6.82 -37.97 10.48
N SER A 350 7.03 -39.30 10.55
CA SER A 350 8.14 -39.90 11.28
C SER A 350 9.43 -40.03 10.48
N LEU A 351 9.46 -39.52 9.24
CA LEU A 351 10.59 -39.64 8.31
C LEU A 351 11.44 -38.37 8.30
N THR A 352 12.75 -38.51 8.10
CA THR A 352 13.58 -37.36 7.74
C THR A 352 13.18 -36.85 6.35
N LEU A 353 13.36 -35.54 6.12
CA LEU A 353 13.02 -34.95 4.85
C LEU A 353 13.65 -35.65 3.65
N ALA A 354 14.94 -35.97 3.73
CA ALA A 354 15.65 -36.68 2.66
C ALA A 354 15.04 -38.04 2.30
N VAL A 355 14.61 -38.81 3.33
CA VAL A 355 13.96 -40.11 3.13
C VAL A 355 12.57 -39.94 2.50
N ALA A 356 11.81 -38.94 2.96
CA ALA A 356 10.49 -38.65 2.41
C ALA A 356 10.58 -38.16 0.95
N GLU A 357 11.52 -37.27 0.64
CA GLU A 357 11.78 -36.76 -0.73
C GLU A 357 12.17 -37.88 -1.69
N ASP A 358 13.12 -38.75 -1.31
CA ASP A 358 13.51 -39.89 -2.14
C ASP A 358 12.33 -40.82 -2.43
N ALA A 359 11.54 -41.15 -1.42
CA ALA A 359 10.39 -42.00 -1.59
C ALA A 359 9.29 -41.39 -2.45
N LEU A 360 8.96 -40.10 -2.23
CA LEU A 360 7.97 -39.38 -3.03
C LEU A 360 8.41 -39.16 -4.47
N THR A 361 9.69 -38.86 -4.70
CA THR A 361 10.26 -38.72 -6.05
C THR A 361 10.19 -40.03 -6.82
N ARG A 362 10.43 -41.17 -6.18
CA ARG A 362 10.24 -42.48 -6.82
C ARG A 362 8.78 -42.72 -7.22
N VAL A 363 7.84 -42.38 -6.35
CA VAL A 363 6.41 -42.48 -6.68
C VAL A 363 6.05 -41.57 -7.85
N PHE A 364 6.56 -40.35 -7.88
CA PHE A 364 6.37 -39.46 -9.01
C PHE A 364 6.92 -40.04 -10.32
N ASN A 365 8.12 -40.61 -10.29
CA ASN A 365 8.73 -41.25 -11.47
C ASN A 365 7.93 -42.46 -11.97
N ASP A 366 7.26 -43.18 -11.06
CA ASP A 366 6.42 -44.32 -11.43
C ASP A 366 5.09 -43.87 -12.02
N LEU A 367 4.49 -42.80 -11.50
CA LEU A 367 3.14 -42.32 -11.91
C LEU A 367 3.20 -41.26 -13.00
N LEU A 368 4.24 -40.44 -13.04
CA LEU A 368 4.33 -39.19 -13.83
C LEU A 368 3.19 -38.19 -13.51
N ILE A 369 2.63 -38.30 -12.30
CA ILE A 369 1.56 -37.47 -11.77
C ILE A 369 2.00 -36.92 -10.45
N ASP A 370 1.82 -35.60 -10.26
CA ASP A 370 2.27 -34.86 -9.09
C ASP A 370 1.12 -34.41 -8.14
N ASP A 371 -0.13 -34.72 -8.47
CA ASP A 371 -1.28 -34.45 -7.60
C ASP A 371 -1.21 -35.25 -6.31
N LEU A 372 -1.28 -34.56 -5.17
CA LEU A 372 -1.06 -35.18 -3.86
C LEU A 372 -2.17 -36.18 -3.48
N ALA A 373 -3.40 -35.98 -3.93
CA ALA A 373 -4.50 -36.91 -3.66
C ALA A 373 -4.29 -38.23 -4.43
N VAL A 374 -3.89 -38.12 -5.71
CA VAL A 374 -3.56 -39.25 -6.55
C VAL A 374 -2.36 -40.02 -6.01
N VAL A 375 -1.30 -39.29 -5.56
CA VAL A 375 -0.12 -39.89 -4.94
C VAL A 375 -0.49 -40.64 -3.65
N ALA A 376 -1.33 -40.04 -2.79
CA ALA A 376 -1.79 -40.69 -1.55
C ALA A 376 -2.62 -41.97 -1.82
N GLU A 377 -3.49 -41.91 -2.81
CA GLU A 377 -4.28 -43.05 -3.23
C GLU A 377 -3.41 -44.20 -3.78
N TYR A 378 -2.48 -43.89 -4.67
CA TYR A 378 -1.51 -44.83 -5.19
C TYR A 378 -0.71 -45.53 -4.09
N LEU A 379 -0.20 -44.77 -3.12
CA LEU A 379 0.55 -45.32 -1.98
C LEU A 379 -0.32 -46.25 -1.13
N THR A 380 -1.61 -45.95 -1.01
CA THR A 380 -2.55 -46.80 -0.27
C THR A 380 -2.79 -48.13 -0.98
N GLN A 381 -2.88 -48.12 -2.30
CA GLN A 381 -3.04 -49.31 -3.11
C GLN A 381 -1.77 -50.16 -3.22
N HIS A 382 -0.59 -49.55 -2.92
CA HIS A 382 0.71 -50.22 -3.00
C HIS A 382 1.46 -50.26 -1.65
N PRO A 383 0.92 -50.86 -0.59
CA PRO A 383 1.47 -50.82 0.79
C PRO A 383 2.83 -51.46 0.92
N ARG A 384 3.27 -52.28 -0.06
CA ARG A 384 4.59 -52.91 -0.09
C ARG A 384 5.73 -51.97 -0.51
N LYS A 385 5.41 -50.78 -1.08
CA LYS A 385 6.41 -49.75 -1.40
C LYS A 385 7.00 -49.19 -0.08
N ARG A 386 8.26 -48.79 -0.15
CA ARG A 386 8.98 -48.26 1.01
C ARG A 386 8.26 -47.05 1.58
N HIS A 387 7.94 -47.08 2.86
CA HIS A 387 7.26 -46.02 3.62
C HIS A 387 5.85 -45.66 3.11
N ALA A 388 5.23 -46.48 2.24
CA ALA A 388 3.94 -46.17 1.59
C ALA A 388 2.84 -45.82 2.60
N THR A 389 2.64 -46.63 3.61
CA THR A 389 1.60 -46.42 4.64
C THR A 389 1.80 -45.10 5.40
N THR A 390 3.06 -44.85 5.82
CA THR A 390 3.41 -43.61 6.55
C THR A 390 3.21 -42.38 5.70
N LEU A 391 3.64 -42.40 4.42
CA LEU A 391 3.51 -41.28 3.50
C LEU A 391 2.05 -41.06 3.08
N ALA A 392 1.28 -42.12 2.81
CA ALA A 392 -0.14 -41.98 2.50
C ALA A 392 -0.93 -41.34 3.65
N ALA A 393 -0.67 -41.78 4.87
CA ALA A 393 -1.29 -41.18 6.06
C ALA A 393 -0.89 -39.71 6.24
N ALA A 394 0.41 -39.39 6.07
CA ALA A 394 0.90 -38.02 6.19
C ALA A 394 0.33 -37.10 5.11
N LEU A 395 0.24 -37.54 3.86
CA LEU A 395 -0.37 -36.76 2.76
C LEU A 395 -1.85 -36.45 3.02
N ARG A 396 -2.60 -37.41 3.56
CA ARG A 396 -4.01 -37.20 3.93
C ARG A 396 -4.20 -36.31 5.15
N ALA A 397 -3.21 -36.28 6.04
CA ALA A 397 -3.22 -35.45 7.25
C ALA A 397 -2.73 -34.00 7.00
N LEU A 398 -2.32 -33.66 5.78
CA LEU A 398 -1.93 -32.28 5.45
C LEU A 398 -3.10 -31.34 5.71
N PRO A 399 -2.87 -30.21 6.41
CA PRO A 399 -3.93 -29.27 6.75
C PRO A 399 -4.28 -28.39 5.55
N PHE A 400 -5.21 -28.84 4.72
CA PHE A 400 -5.77 -28.04 3.65
C PHE A 400 -7.03 -27.30 4.13
N LEU A 401 -7.14 -26.04 3.75
CA LEU A 401 -8.35 -25.25 3.93
C LEU A 401 -9.47 -25.80 3.01
N HIS A 402 -10.71 -25.68 3.42
CA HIS A 402 -11.86 -26.04 2.59
C HIS A 402 -11.84 -25.32 1.24
N ALA A 403 -12.39 -25.93 0.20
CA ALA A 403 -12.44 -25.33 -1.14
C ALA A 403 -13.32 -24.07 -1.17
N ARG A 404 -14.39 -24.06 -0.37
CA ARG A 404 -15.31 -22.96 -0.11
C ARG A 404 -15.70 -23.01 1.37
N ALA A 405 -15.79 -21.84 2.00
CA ALA A 405 -16.24 -21.69 3.38
C ALA A 405 -16.66 -20.24 3.63
N THR A 406 -17.35 -20.02 4.73
CA THR A 406 -17.60 -18.67 5.23
C THR A 406 -16.32 -18.04 5.74
N LEU A 407 -16.30 -16.71 5.87
CA LEU A 407 -15.15 -16.02 6.43
C LEU A 407 -14.77 -16.54 7.83
N ASP A 408 -15.77 -16.76 8.68
CA ASP A 408 -15.55 -17.25 10.05
C ASP A 408 -14.93 -18.66 10.10
N GLU A 409 -15.35 -19.54 9.17
CA GLU A 409 -14.77 -20.87 9.03
C GLU A 409 -13.33 -20.80 8.54
N PHE A 410 -13.02 -20.00 7.51
CA PHE A 410 -11.66 -19.82 7.03
C PHE A 410 -10.72 -19.21 8.09
N ILE A 411 -11.22 -18.28 8.91
CA ILE A 411 -10.44 -17.75 10.04
C ILE A 411 -10.08 -18.85 11.02
N LYS A 412 -11.07 -19.65 11.46
CA LYS A 412 -10.87 -20.74 12.41
C LYS A 412 -9.92 -21.81 11.87
N GLU A 413 -10.09 -22.17 10.60
CA GLU A 413 -9.22 -23.15 9.93
C GLU A 413 -7.79 -22.61 9.82
N SER A 414 -7.61 -21.36 9.37
CA SER A 414 -6.30 -20.74 9.23
C SER A 414 -5.62 -20.58 10.58
N GLU A 415 -6.36 -20.20 11.63
CA GLU A 415 -5.86 -20.13 13.01
C GLU A 415 -5.35 -21.49 13.47
N THR A 416 -6.13 -22.54 13.22
CA THR A 416 -5.76 -23.91 13.58
C THR A 416 -4.50 -24.36 12.84
N VAL A 417 -4.42 -24.11 11.54
CA VAL A 417 -3.24 -24.42 10.71
C VAL A 417 -2.01 -23.66 11.20
N PHE A 418 -2.15 -22.36 11.47
CA PHE A 418 -1.03 -21.53 11.93
C PHE A 418 -0.49 -21.98 13.26
N ARG A 419 -1.35 -22.34 14.22
CA ARG A 419 -0.92 -22.92 15.50
C ARG A 419 -0.20 -24.25 15.31
N THR A 420 -0.71 -25.11 14.44
CA THR A 420 -0.07 -26.40 14.11
C THR A 420 1.32 -26.20 13.50
N LEU A 421 1.54 -25.12 12.78
CA LEU A 421 2.82 -24.74 12.18
C LEU A 421 3.73 -23.93 13.10
N GLY A 422 3.30 -23.64 14.35
CA GLY A 422 4.04 -22.81 15.28
C GLY A 422 4.03 -21.31 14.94
N TRP A 423 3.00 -20.84 14.22
CA TRP A 423 2.82 -19.44 13.83
C TRP A 423 1.78 -18.72 14.69
N ASP A 424 1.84 -18.92 16.01
CA ASP A 424 0.84 -18.40 16.96
C ASP A 424 0.63 -16.89 16.89
N PHE A 425 1.70 -16.12 16.71
CA PHE A 425 1.61 -14.67 16.52
C PHE A 425 0.74 -14.31 15.31
N ARG A 426 0.94 -14.96 14.18
CA ARG A 426 0.16 -14.73 12.95
C ARG A 426 -1.30 -15.16 13.11
N ALA A 427 -1.54 -16.25 13.83
CA ALA A 427 -2.88 -16.71 14.15
C ALA A 427 -3.66 -15.65 14.96
N THR A 428 -3.04 -15.09 15.99
CA THR A 428 -3.63 -14.06 16.85
C THR A 428 -3.95 -12.79 16.05
N GLU A 429 -3.02 -12.33 15.22
CA GLU A 429 -3.20 -11.13 14.40
C GLU A 429 -4.27 -11.32 13.33
N LEU A 430 -4.33 -12.51 12.70
CA LEU A 430 -5.38 -12.87 11.75
C LEU A 430 -6.78 -12.80 12.39
N VAL A 431 -6.93 -13.36 13.60
CA VAL A 431 -8.22 -13.32 14.33
C VAL A 431 -8.62 -11.89 14.63
N ARG A 432 -7.68 -11.06 15.07
CA ARG A 432 -7.94 -9.64 15.35
C ARG A 432 -8.40 -8.88 14.11
N LEU A 433 -7.68 -9.02 12.99
CA LEU A 433 -8.01 -8.37 11.73
C LEU A 433 -9.37 -8.81 11.19
N ALA A 434 -9.69 -10.08 11.34
CA ALA A 434 -10.91 -10.66 10.78
C ALA A 434 -12.14 -10.46 11.68
N ALA A 435 -11.98 -10.14 12.97
CA ALA A 435 -13.09 -9.93 13.89
C ALA A 435 -14.05 -8.84 13.41
N ASP A 436 -13.51 -7.75 12.88
CA ASP A 436 -14.27 -6.62 12.34
C ASP A 436 -15.12 -6.97 11.10
N TRP A 437 -14.79 -8.08 10.43
CA TRP A 437 -15.38 -8.49 9.15
C TRP A 437 -16.36 -9.64 9.27
N ARG A 438 -16.39 -10.28 10.43
CA ARG A 438 -17.17 -11.52 10.68
C ARG A 438 -18.63 -11.37 10.31
N ASP A 439 -19.22 -10.23 10.66
CA ASP A 439 -20.64 -9.95 10.40
C ASP A 439 -20.89 -9.38 9.00
N ALA A 440 -19.86 -8.88 8.35
CA ALA A 440 -19.95 -8.22 7.04
C ALA A 440 -20.06 -9.21 5.88
N LEU A 441 -19.42 -10.38 6.00
CA LEU A 441 -19.34 -11.38 4.94
C LEU A 441 -19.90 -12.72 5.38
N PRO A 442 -21.24 -12.88 5.49
CA PRO A 442 -21.87 -14.17 5.82
C PRO A 442 -21.86 -15.14 4.64
N LEU A 443 -21.19 -14.82 3.53
CA LEU A 443 -21.15 -15.59 2.31
C LEU A 443 -20.01 -16.57 2.32
N GLU A 444 -20.25 -17.75 1.71
CA GLU A 444 -19.17 -18.63 1.33
C GLU A 444 -18.33 -18.00 0.22
N ILE A 445 -17.03 -17.98 0.45
CA ILE A 445 -16.03 -17.53 -0.53
C ILE A 445 -15.13 -18.70 -0.94
N PRO A 446 -14.56 -18.70 -2.16
CA PRO A 446 -13.61 -19.73 -2.55
C PRO A 446 -12.29 -19.58 -1.78
N ARG A 447 -11.62 -20.69 -1.50
CA ARG A 447 -10.28 -20.72 -0.87
C ARG A 447 -9.28 -19.79 -1.56
N ARG A 448 -9.26 -19.76 -2.91
CA ARG A 448 -8.37 -18.85 -3.66
C ARG A 448 -8.56 -17.38 -3.32
N THR A 449 -9.79 -16.93 -3.05
CA THR A 449 -10.10 -15.55 -2.64
C THR A 449 -9.55 -15.28 -1.25
N TRP A 450 -9.74 -16.21 -0.31
CA TRP A 450 -9.19 -16.14 1.03
C TRP A 450 -7.65 -16.11 1.03
N LEU A 451 -6.99 -17.00 0.27
CA LEU A 451 -5.53 -17.05 0.17
C LEU A 451 -4.93 -15.80 -0.46
N ARG A 452 -5.62 -15.20 -1.45
CA ARG A 452 -5.21 -13.91 -2.02
C ARG A 452 -5.29 -12.81 -0.96
N TRP A 453 -6.39 -12.72 -0.25
CA TRP A 453 -6.55 -11.75 0.82
C TRP A 453 -5.49 -11.92 1.92
N LEU A 454 -5.22 -13.15 2.36
CA LEU A 454 -4.15 -13.44 3.30
C LEU A 454 -2.79 -12.95 2.79
N ARG A 455 -2.46 -13.22 1.54
CA ARG A 455 -1.20 -12.78 0.92
C ARG A 455 -1.07 -11.26 0.94
N GLU A 456 -2.10 -10.54 0.53
CA GLU A 456 -2.12 -9.08 0.48
C GLU A 456 -2.05 -8.46 1.88
N THR A 457 -2.84 -8.97 2.82
CA THR A 457 -2.83 -8.53 4.22
C THR A 457 -1.46 -8.72 4.87
N LEU A 458 -0.80 -9.86 4.64
CA LEU A 458 0.50 -10.15 5.22
C LEU A 458 1.63 -9.32 4.60
N VAL A 459 1.47 -8.84 3.37
CA VAL A 459 2.39 -7.84 2.80
C VAL A 459 2.26 -6.51 3.54
N SER A 460 1.04 -6.12 3.92
CA SER A 460 0.80 -4.87 4.66
C SER A 460 1.31 -4.89 6.11
N TRP A 461 1.50 -6.05 6.70
CA TRP A 461 2.05 -6.20 8.07
C TRP A 461 3.55 -5.86 8.18
N ARG A 462 4.15 -5.34 7.15
CA ARG A 462 5.56 -4.92 7.14
C ARG A 462 5.85 -3.61 7.88
N THR A 463 4.84 -2.94 8.35
CA THR A 463 4.97 -1.60 8.97
C THR A 463 5.05 -1.65 10.48
#